data_a7d2555320930c3570ce928cce7c0dac
#
_entry.id   a7d2555320930c3570ce928cce7c0dac
#
_cell.length_a   1.000
_cell.length_b   1.000
_cell.length_c   1.000
_cell.angle_alpha   90.00
_cell.angle_beta   90.00
_cell.angle_gamma   90.00
#
_symmetry.space_group_name_H-M   'P 1'
#
loop_
_entity.id
_entity.type
_entity.pdbx_description
1 polymer ?
#
loop_
_entity_poly.entity_id
_entity_poly.type
_entity_poly.pdbx_seq_one_letter_code
_entity_poly.pdbx_strand_id
1 'polypeptide(L)'
;KKLIALRTEQSNQLNEQRSCWETLAQPFEPNLTINRVNDLFEPLKKRLPELIQKAGIICKKKREKWDLSNSVQENLCQILLDDWSRDPTKTAIAKSPHPFSITLGPNDYRITTRIVNGQPLSCLLATAHEWGHSLYEQGLPSESHQWFAWPLGQATSMAVHESQSLFWENRIARSFSFAKSFWHHFENVGAPIHSGNDF
;
A
#
# COMPACT_ATOMS: atom_id res chain seq x y z
N LYS A 1 11.05 -27.45 -0.22
CA LYS A 1 11.77 -28.07 -1.36
C LYS A 1 10.80 -28.59 -2.41
N LYS A 2 9.78 -29.40 -2.07
CA LYS A 2 8.82 -29.99 -3.04
C LYS A 2 8.07 -28.92 -3.85
N LEU A 3 7.61 -27.84 -3.22
CA LEU A 3 6.92 -26.73 -3.91
C LEU A 3 7.84 -26.03 -4.92
N ILE A 4 9.10 -25.80 -4.56
CA ILE A 4 10.07 -25.17 -5.47
C ILE A 4 10.28 -26.05 -6.71
N ALA A 5 10.45 -27.38 -6.52
CA ALA A 5 10.61 -28.30 -7.63
C ALA A 5 9.40 -28.28 -8.58
N LEU A 6 8.17 -28.29 -8.04
CA LEU A 6 6.94 -28.20 -8.84
C LEU A 6 6.84 -26.88 -9.61
N ARG A 7 7.24 -25.75 -9.01
CA ARG A 7 7.26 -24.44 -9.69
C ARG A 7 8.32 -24.39 -10.79
N THR A 8 9.48 -25.00 -10.56
CA THR A 8 10.52 -25.11 -11.59
C THR A 8 10.03 -25.95 -12.77
N GLU A 9 9.41 -27.09 -12.51
CA GLU A 9 8.80 -27.92 -13.54
C GLU A 9 7.72 -27.18 -14.32
N GLN A 10 6.80 -26.50 -13.64
CA GLN A 10 5.78 -25.66 -14.25
C GLN A 10 6.41 -24.61 -15.18
N SER A 11 7.46 -23.93 -14.73
CA SER A 11 8.16 -22.94 -15.52
C SER A 11 8.73 -23.52 -16.82
N ASN A 12 9.38 -24.67 -16.74
CA ASN A 12 9.95 -25.35 -17.91
C ASN A 12 8.89 -25.74 -18.92
N GLN A 13 7.73 -26.21 -18.45
CA GLN A 13 6.60 -26.55 -19.33
C GLN A 13 5.97 -25.32 -20.00
N LEU A 14 5.99 -24.15 -19.33
CA LEU A 14 5.41 -22.92 -19.89
C LEU A 14 6.35 -22.24 -20.91
N ASN A 15 7.62 -22.15 -20.60
CA ASN A 15 8.62 -21.53 -21.50
C ASN A 15 10.04 -21.91 -21.12
N GLU A 16 10.68 -22.74 -21.92
CA GLU A 16 12.07 -23.18 -21.72
C GLU A 16 13.12 -22.10 -22.08
N GLN A 17 12.74 -21.08 -22.84
CA GLN A 17 13.66 -20.05 -23.30
C GLN A 17 13.87 -18.91 -22.29
N ARG A 18 13.01 -18.83 -21.28
CA ARG A 18 13.10 -17.83 -20.20
C ARG A 18 13.62 -18.47 -18.93
N SER A 19 14.21 -17.65 -18.06
CA SER A 19 14.50 -18.10 -16.70
C SER A 19 13.21 -18.51 -15.96
N CYS A 20 13.33 -19.41 -15.01
CA CYS A 20 12.19 -19.85 -14.19
C CYS A 20 11.47 -18.66 -13.54
N TRP A 21 12.23 -17.69 -13.03
CA TRP A 21 11.68 -16.48 -12.41
C TRP A 21 10.89 -15.64 -13.42
N GLU A 22 11.48 -15.36 -14.59
CA GLU A 22 10.80 -14.54 -15.63
C GLU A 22 9.52 -15.19 -16.12
N THR A 23 9.54 -16.51 -16.32
CA THR A 23 8.35 -17.26 -16.75
C THR A 23 7.24 -17.17 -15.72
N LEU A 24 7.55 -17.40 -14.45
CA LEU A 24 6.56 -17.37 -13.37
C LEU A 24 6.11 -15.96 -12.97
N ALA A 25 6.84 -14.92 -13.35
CA ALA A 25 6.47 -13.54 -13.14
C ALA A 25 5.44 -13.01 -14.16
N GLN A 26 5.37 -13.59 -15.35
CA GLN A 26 4.51 -13.08 -16.45
C GLN A 26 3.03 -12.91 -16.08
N PRO A 27 2.39 -13.82 -15.32
CA PRO A 27 0.99 -13.63 -14.91
C PRO A 27 0.75 -12.42 -13.99
N PHE A 28 1.80 -11.96 -13.29
CA PHE A 28 1.74 -10.85 -12.33
C PHE A 28 2.23 -9.54 -12.91
N GLU A 29 3.20 -9.60 -13.82
CA GLU A 29 3.77 -8.44 -14.48
C GLU A 29 4.18 -8.83 -15.91
N PRO A 30 3.31 -8.62 -16.89
CA PRO A 30 3.57 -8.99 -18.28
C PRO A 30 4.82 -8.29 -18.84
N ASN A 31 5.62 -9.06 -19.58
CA ASN A 31 6.87 -8.61 -20.21
C ASN A 31 8.01 -8.22 -19.24
N LEU A 32 7.88 -8.51 -17.96
CA LEU A 32 8.97 -8.30 -17.01
C LEU A 32 10.13 -9.24 -17.31
N THR A 33 11.35 -8.68 -17.35
CA THR A 33 12.60 -9.41 -17.53
C THR A 33 13.61 -9.02 -16.45
N ILE A 34 14.57 -9.91 -16.18
CA ILE A 34 15.68 -9.63 -15.24
C ILE A 34 16.47 -8.39 -15.68
N ASN A 35 16.73 -8.26 -16.97
CA ASN A 35 17.43 -7.09 -17.52
C ASN A 35 16.65 -5.81 -17.21
N ARG A 36 15.34 -5.78 -17.47
CA ARG A 36 14.50 -4.62 -17.17
C ARG A 36 14.50 -4.27 -15.68
N VAL A 37 14.44 -5.27 -14.80
CA VAL A 37 14.54 -5.06 -13.35
C VAL A 37 15.90 -4.45 -12.98
N ASN A 38 16.98 -5.00 -13.50
CA ASN A 38 18.33 -4.48 -13.25
C ASN A 38 18.50 -3.04 -13.75
N ASP A 39 18.05 -2.73 -14.96
CA ASP A 39 18.10 -1.38 -15.51
C ASP A 39 17.40 -0.34 -14.62
N LEU A 40 16.28 -0.73 -14.01
CA LEU A 40 15.53 0.13 -13.10
C LEU A 40 16.19 0.26 -11.71
N PHE A 41 16.70 -0.84 -11.17
CA PHE A 41 17.17 -0.86 -9.78
C PHE A 41 18.65 -0.51 -9.59
N GLU A 42 19.52 -0.75 -10.58
CA GLU A 42 20.95 -0.43 -10.46
C GLU A 42 21.23 1.06 -10.17
N PRO A 43 20.58 2.03 -10.84
CA PRO A 43 20.73 3.44 -10.46
C PRO A 43 20.27 3.75 -9.04
N LEU A 44 19.19 3.09 -8.60
CA LEU A 44 18.64 3.26 -7.25
C LEU A 44 19.59 2.69 -6.19
N LYS A 45 20.11 1.47 -6.40
CA LYS A 45 21.10 0.84 -5.49
C LYS A 45 22.32 1.71 -5.27
N LYS A 46 22.77 2.40 -6.30
CA LYS A 46 23.93 3.29 -6.22
C LYS A 46 23.65 4.60 -5.48
N ARG A 47 22.46 5.17 -5.66
CA ARG A 47 22.14 6.52 -5.17
C ARG A 47 21.40 6.55 -3.83
N LEU A 48 20.52 5.58 -3.58
CA LEU A 48 19.68 5.58 -2.38
C LEU A 48 20.46 5.51 -1.07
N PRO A 49 21.52 4.68 -0.92
CA PRO A 49 22.24 4.59 0.35
C PRO A 49 22.82 5.95 0.80
N GLU A 50 23.39 6.71 -0.11
CA GLU A 50 23.92 8.05 0.17
C GLU A 50 22.80 9.03 0.58
N LEU A 51 21.67 9.01 -0.12
CA LEU A 51 20.53 9.86 0.19
C LEU A 51 19.92 9.52 1.57
N ILE A 52 19.79 8.24 1.88
CA ILE A 52 19.28 7.77 3.18
C ILE A 52 20.22 8.21 4.31
N GLN A 53 21.53 8.08 4.11
CA GLN A 53 22.52 8.54 5.09
C GLN A 53 22.42 10.06 5.32
N LYS A 54 22.35 10.85 4.25
CA LYS A 54 22.19 12.32 4.35
C LYS A 54 20.89 12.69 5.04
N ALA A 55 19.77 12.07 4.67
CA ALA A 55 18.47 12.28 5.30
C ALA A 55 18.51 11.93 6.80
N GLY A 56 19.12 10.81 7.18
CA GLY A 56 19.28 10.39 8.57
C GLY A 56 20.08 11.38 9.43
N ILE A 57 21.03 12.10 8.85
CA ILE A 57 21.78 13.17 9.54
C ILE A 57 20.90 14.38 9.79
N ILE A 58 20.09 14.76 8.81
CA ILE A 58 19.19 15.94 8.88
C ILE A 58 18.01 15.66 9.84
N CYS A 59 17.45 14.45 9.80
CA CYS A 59 16.27 14.05 10.58
C CYS A 59 16.59 13.64 12.04
N LYS A 60 17.74 14.03 12.61
CA LYS A 60 18.10 13.73 14.01
C LYS A 60 17.24 14.42 15.07
N LYS A 61 16.24 15.23 14.70
CA LYS A 61 15.24 15.72 15.66
C LYS A 61 14.55 14.52 16.30
N LYS A 62 14.60 14.45 17.65
CA LYS A 62 13.83 13.47 18.42
C LYS A 62 12.37 13.59 17.97
N ARG A 63 11.85 12.55 17.35
CA ARG A 63 10.41 12.43 17.12
C ARG A 63 9.78 12.29 18.49
N GLU A 64 8.94 13.21 18.87
CA GLU A 64 8.10 13.04 20.04
C GLU A 64 7.26 11.76 19.86
N LYS A 65 7.25 10.92 20.87
CA LYS A 65 6.36 9.76 20.86
C LYS A 65 4.98 10.26 21.23
N TRP A 66 4.04 10.04 20.32
CA TRP A 66 2.65 10.33 20.62
C TRP A 66 2.02 9.13 21.31
N ASP A 67 1.70 9.28 22.57
CA ASP A 67 1.11 8.21 23.40
C ASP A 67 -0.41 8.19 23.18
N LEU A 68 -0.81 7.75 21.99
CA LEU A 68 -2.20 7.54 21.66
C LEU A 68 -2.58 6.08 21.85
N SER A 69 -3.69 5.82 22.55
CA SER A 69 -4.20 4.46 22.76
C SER A 69 -4.52 3.78 21.42
N ASN A 70 -4.53 2.46 21.41
CA ASN A 70 -4.84 1.69 20.21
C ASN A 70 -6.23 2.03 19.64
N SER A 71 -7.23 2.24 20.49
CA SER A 71 -8.58 2.61 20.08
C SER A 71 -8.63 4.00 19.43
N VAL A 72 -7.83 4.94 19.91
CA VAL A 72 -7.71 6.26 19.30
C VAL A 72 -7.07 6.17 17.92
N GLN A 73 -5.99 5.39 17.79
CA GLN A 73 -5.34 5.17 16.49
C GLN A 73 -6.29 4.50 15.48
N GLU A 74 -7.08 3.51 15.91
CA GLU A 74 -8.10 2.87 15.08
C GLU A 74 -9.17 3.88 14.62
N ASN A 75 -9.64 4.72 15.53
CA ASN A 75 -10.61 5.75 15.19
C ASN A 75 -10.06 6.77 14.17
N LEU A 76 -8.81 7.18 14.31
CA LEU A 76 -8.16 8.05 13.31
C LEU A 76 -8.09 7.41 11.92
N CYS A 77 -7.87 6.09 11.84
CA CYS A 77 -7.92 5.37 10.57
C CYS A 77 -9.33 5.30 9.98
N GLN A 78 -10.37 5.20 10.82
CA GLN A 78 -11.76 5.28 10.37
C GLN A 78 -12.08 6.68 9.83
N ILE A 79 -11.72 7.73 10.57
CA ILE A 79 -11.91 9.13 10.16
C ILE A 79 -11.22 9.39 8.82
N LEU A 80 -9.98 8.92 8.64
CA LEU A 80 -9.26 9.03 7.36
C LEU A 80 -10.06 8.48 6.19
N LEU A 81 -10.59 7.27 6.34
CA LEU A 81 -11.35 6.60 5.29
C LEU A 81 -12.69 7.29 5.03
N ASP A 82 -13.34 7.81 6.08
CA ASP A 82 -14.60 8.53 5.96
C ASP A 82 -14.39 9.89 5.26
N ASP A 83 -13.31 10.62 5.59
CA ASP A 83 -12.89 11.83 4.86
C ASP A 83 -12.60 11.56 3.38
N TRP A 84 -12.14 10.35 3.06
CA TRP A 84 -11.87 9.90 1.70
C TRP A 84 -13.08 9.19 1.06
N SER A 85 -14.28 9.41 1.60
CA SER A 85 -15.56 8.94 1.04
C SER A 85 -15.68 7.42 0.95
N ARG A 86 -15.13 6.69 1.92
CA ARG A 86 -15.35 5.26 2.04
C ARG A 86 -16.85 4.95 2.17
N ASP A 87 -17.33 3.98 1.41
CA ASP A 87 -18.64 3.38 1.63
C ASP A 87 -18.50 2.26 2.69
N PRO A 88 -18.97 2.45 3.93
CA PRO A 88 -18.81 1.44 4.99
C PRO A 88 -19.65 0.18 4.75
N THR A 89 -20.61 0.21 3.83
CA THR A 89 -21.40 -0.96 3.44
C THR A 89 -20.63 -1.88 2.51
N LYS A 90 -19.58 -1.37 1.87
CA LYS A 90 -18.75 -2.10 0.89
C LYS A 90 -17.33 -2.34 1.39
N THR A 91 -16.80 -1.47 2.23
CA THR A 91 -15.40 -1.54 2.66
C THR A 91 -15.29 -1.59 4.19
N ALA A 92 -14.81 -2.71 4.69
CA ALA A 92 -14.51 -2.90 6.10
C ALA A 92 -13.02 -2.67 6.39
N ILE A 93 -12.70 -2.14 7.59
CA ILE A 93 -11.34 -2.06 8.11
C ILE A 93 -11.22 -2.84 9.41
N ALA A 94 -10.12 -3.56 9.59
CA ALA A 94 -9.79 -4.33 10.77
C ALA A 94 -8.29 -4.22 11.11
N LYS A 95 -7.87 -4.84 12.22
CA LYS A 95 -6.45 -4.96 12.61
C LYS A 95 -5.85 -6.28 12.15
N SER A 96 -4.58 -6.23 11.77
CA SER A 96 -3.79 -7.44 11.51
C SER A 96 -2.31 -7.21 11.88
N PRO A 97 -1.53 -8.28 12.08
CA PRO A 97 -0.09 -8.18 12.29
C PRO A 97 0.66 -7.56 11.10
N HIS A 98 0.15 -7.78 9.88
CA HIS A 98 0.63 -7.19 8.65
C HIS A 98 -0.54 -6.58 7.89
N PRO A 99 -0.52 -5.29 7.52
CA PRO A 99 -1.55 -4.68 6.69
C PRO A 99 -1.72 -5.44 5.38
N PHE A 100 -2.95 -5.53 4.91
CA PHE A 100 -3.27 -6.09 3.59
C PHE A 100 -4.65 -5.61 3.12
N SER A 101 -4.86 -5.65 1.82
CA SER A 101 -6.13 -5.46 1.16
C SER A 101 -6.56 -6.75 0.47
N ILE A 102 -7.86 -7.07 0.50
CA ILE A 102 -8.44 -8.21 -0.18
C ILE A 102 -9.85 -7.88 -0.67
N THR A 103 -10.16 -8.33 -1.87
CA THR A 103 -11.51 -8.31 -2.45
C THR A 103 -12.09 -9.70 -2.36
N LEU A 104 -13.19 -9.87 -1.64
CA LEU A 104 -13.88 -11.16 -1.47
C LEU A 104 -15.02 -11.36 -2.47
N GLY A 105 -15.42 -10.30 -3.11
CA GLY A 105 -16.47 -10.32 -4.13
C GLY A 105 -16.89 -8.91 -4.51
N PRO A 106 -17.85 -8.78 -5.40
CA PRO A 106 -18.40 -7.49 -5.76
C PRO A 106 -18.89 -6.75 -4.52
N ASN A 107 -18.45 -5.52 -4.34
CA ASN A 107 -18.81 -4.68 -3.20
C ASN A 107 -18.43 -5.25 -1.81
N ASP A 108 -17.45 -6.18 -1.73
CA ASP A 108 -16.89 -6.66 -0.46
C ASP A 108 -15.37 -6.49 -0.47
N TYR A 109 -14.92 -5.31 -0.05
CA TYR A 109 -13.52 -4.92 0.04
C TYR A 109 -13.12 -4.87 1.51
N ARG A 110 -12.01 -5.51 1.84
CA ARG A 110 -11.54 -5.55 3.24
C ARG A 110 -10.08 -5.14 3.29
N ILE A 111 -9.82 -4.16 4.12
CA ILE A 111 -8.47 -3.68 4.39
C ILE A 111 -8.13 -3.90 5.85
N THR A 112 -6.86 -4.05 6.14
CA THR A 112 -6.38 -4.15 7.51
C THR A 112 -5.27 -3.14 7.74
N THR A 113 -5.14 -2.69 8.99
CA THR A 113 -4.06 -1.83 9.42
C THR A 113 -3.31 -2.45 10.59
N ARG A 114 -2.10 -1.96 10.84
CA ARG A 114 -1.28 -2.37 11.96
C ARG A 114 -1.11 -1.21 12.94
N ILE A 115 -1.52 -1.44 14.17
CA ILE A 115 -1.31 -0.47 15.26
C ILE A 115 0.07 -0.69 15.86
N VAL A 116 0.84 0.38 15.98
CA VAL A 116 2.16 0.37 16.62
C VAL A 116 2.17 1.45 17.71
N ASN A 117 2.43 1.02 18.95
CA ASN A 117 2.45 1.92 20.11
C ASN A 117 3.44 3.09 19.89
N GLY A 118 2.96 4.31 20.13
CA GLY A 118 3.75 5.53 19.96
C GLY A 118 4.06 5.91 18.51
N GLN A 119 3.41 5.28 17.54
CA GLN A 119 3.60 5.56 16.10
C GLN A 119 2.26 5.68 15.35
N PRO A 120 1.39 6.63 15.70
CA PRO A 120 0.06 6.73 15.09
C PRO A 120 0.09 7.05 13.59
N LEU A 121 1.12 7.74 13.10
CA LEU A 121 1.29 7.97 11.66
C LEU A 121 1.58 6.67 10.91
N SER A 122 2.16 5.67 11.55
CA SER A 122 2.44 4.38 10.90
C SER A 122 1.15 3.65 10.53
N CYS A 123 0.14 3.62 11.42
CA CYS A 123 -1.14 2.98 11.10
C CYS A 123 -1.94 3.80 10.09
N LEU A 124 -1.89 5.13 10.17
CA LEU A 124 -2.56 6.01 9.23
C LEU A 124 -2.03 5.82 7.80
N LEU A 125 -0.71 5.83 7.64
CA LEU A 125 -0.07 5.63 6.34
C LEU A 125 -0.29 4.22 5.79
N ALA A 126 -0.26 3.20 6.65
CA ALA A 126 -0.62 1.84 6.25
C ALA A 126 -2.08 1.75 5.77
N THR A 127 -3.00 2.43 6.46
CA THR A 127 -4.40 2.50 6.04
C THR A 127 -4.55 3.21 4.69
N ALA A 128 -3.81 4.29 4.48
CA ALA A 128 -3.78 5.00 3.19
C ALA A 128 -3.27 4.11 2.05
N HIS A 129 -2.24 3.32 2.32
CA HIS A 129 -1.68 2.34 1.38
C HIS A 129 -2.73 1.29 0.98
N GLU A 130 -3.32 0.63 1.96
CA GLU A 130 -4.34 -0.41 1.71
C GLU A 130 -5.60 0.16 1.07
N TRP A 131 -5.95 1.41 1.38
CA TRP A 131 -7.02 2.12 0.70
C TRP A 131 -6.75 2.32 -0.79
N GLY A 132 -5.51 2.65 -1.16
CA GLY A 132 -5.10 2.76 -2.56
C GLY A 132 -5.28 1.46 -3.34
N HIS A 133 -4.93 0.31 -2.75
CA HIS A 133 -5.22 -1.01 -3.31
C HIS A 133 -6.71 -1.25 -3.45
N SER A 134 -7.48 -0.94 -2.41
CA SER A 134 -8.94 -1.12 -2.41
C SER A 134 -9.62 -0.27 -3.49
N LEU A 135 -9.21 0.99 -3.65
CA LEU A 135 -9.76 1.87 -4.70
C LEU A 135 -9.45 1.37 -6.11
N TYR A 136 -8.26 0.80 -6.33
CA TYR A 136 -7.92 0.19 -7.61
C TYR A 136 -8.87 -0.98 -7.93
N GLU A 137 -9.10 -1.86 -6.97
CA GLU A 137 -10.03 -2.98 -7.09
C GLU A 137 -11.48 -2.52 -7.30
N GLN A 138 -11.90 -1.47 -6.61
CA GLN A 138 -13.22 -0.86 -6.77
C GLN A 138 -13.43 -0.23 -8.16
N GLY A 139 -12.33 0.18 -8.81
CA GLY A 139 -12.33 0.71 -10.17
C GLY A 139 -12.34 -0.34 -11.28
N LEU A 140 -12.18 -1.62 -10.96
CA LEU A 140 -12.26 -2.71 -11.93
C LEU A 140 -13.71 -2.95 -12.36
N PRO A 141 -13.96 -3.66 -13.50
CA PRO A 141 -15.30 -3.96 -13.98
C PRO A 141 -16.18 -4.60 -12.91
N SER A 142 -17.33 -3.99 -12.64
CA SER A 142 -18.34 -4.48 -11.70
C SER A 142 -19.22 -5.56 -12.34
N GLU A 143 -20.10 -6.21 -11.55
CA GLU A 143 -21.01 -7.27 -12.00
C GLU A 143 -21.86 -6.90 -13.23
N SER A 144 -22.20 -5.63 -13.39
CA SER A 144 -22.98 -5.15 -14.53
C SER A 144 -22.15 -4.97 -15.81
N HIS A 145 -20.83 -5.08 -15.72
CA HIS A 145 -19.94 -4.85 -16.86
C HIS A 145 -19.65 -6.16 -17.59
N GLN A 146 -19.60 -6.12 -18.93
CA GLN A 146 -19.34 -7.30 -19.77
C GLN A 146 -18.02 -8.02 -19.50
N TRP A 147 -17.02 -7.34 -18.92
CA TRP A 147 -15.71 -7.91 -18.58
C TRP A 147 -15.61 -8.41 -17.13
N PHE A 148 -16.69 -8.31 -16.35
CA PHE A 148 -16.71 -8.83 -14.98
C PHE A 148 -16.35 -10.34 -14.98
N ALA A 149 -15.49 -10.72 -14.05
CA ALA A 149 -14.95 -12.08 -13.90
C ALA A 149 -14.14 -12.63 -15.10
N TRP A 150 -13.96 -11.85 -16.17
CA TRP A 150 -13.07 -12.21 -17.27
C TRP A 150 -11.62 -11.80 -16.98
N PRO A 151 -10.61 -12.49 -17.56
CA PRO A 151 -9.21 -12.10 -17.37
C PRO A 151 -8.91 -10.63 -17.72
N LEU A 152 -9.60 -10.08 -18.73
CA LEU A 152 -9.49 -8.67 -19.13
C LEU A 152 -10.11 -7.69 -18.12
N GLY A 153 -10.96 -8.16 -17.21
CA GLY A 153 -11.54 -7.37 -16.14
C GLY A 153 -10.78 -7.45 -14.83
N GLN A 154 -9.67 -8.17 -14.78
CA GLN A 154 -8.84 -8.33 -13.57
C GLN A 154 -7.62 -7.40 -13.58
N ALA A 155 -7.06 -7.17 -12.41
CA ALA A 155 -5.77 -6.48 -12.30
C ALA A 155 -4.69 -7.27 -13.04
N THR A 156 -4.06 -6.66 -14.04
CA THR A 156 -3.09 -7.34 -14.93
C THR A 156 -1.65 -7.05 -14.60
N SER A 157 -1.38 -6.08 -13.73
CA SER A 157 -0.03 -5.66 -13.35
C SER A 157 0.03 -5.38 -11.85
N MET A 158 0.89 -6.11 -11.15
CA MET A 158 1.16 -5.84 -9.73
C MET A 158 1.87 -4.49 -9.54
N ALA A 159 2.69 -4.07 -10.50
CA ALA A 159 3.33 -2.75 -10.43
C ALA A 159 2.31 -1.62 -10.52
N VAL A 160 1.30 -1.72 -11.38
CA VAL A 160 0.21 -0.75 -11.46
C VAL A 160 -0.63 -0.78 -10.19
N HIS A 161 -0.96 -1.95 -9.67
CA HIS A 161 -1.73 -2.12 -8.44
C HIS A 161 -1.00 -1.49 -7.24
N GLU A 162 0.31 -1.75 -7.09
CA GLU A 162 1.16 -1.15 -6.05
C GLU A 162 1.37 0.35 -6.26
N SER A 163 1.37 0.83 -7.50
CA SER A 163 1.51 2.26 -7.77
C SER A 163 0.34 3.07 -7.21
N GLN A 164 -0.86 2.49 -7.14
CA GLN A 164 -2.04 3.13 -6.55
C GLN A 164 -1.90 3.22 -5.02
N SER A 165 -1.46 2.16 -4.37
CA SER A 165 -1.21 2.18 -2.92
C SER A 165 -0.14 3.20 -2.55
N LEU A 166 0.99 3.21 -3.26
CA LEU A 166 2.07 4.17 -3.07
C LEU A 166 1.67 5.61 -3.41
N PHE A 167 0.75 5.82 -4.36
CA PHE A 167 0.21 7.14 -4.64
C PHE A 167 -0.57 7.68 -3.44
N TRP A 168 -1.50 6.90 -2.89
CA TRP A 168 -2.28 7.32 -1.73
C TRP A 168 -1.41 7.50 -0.47
N GLU A 169 -0.49 6.59 -0.20
CA GLU A 169 0.43 6.70 0.93
C GLU A 169 1.40 7.88 0.79
N ASN A 170 2.14 7.95 -0.33
CA ASN A 170 3.29 8.85 -0.44
C ASN A 170 2.99 10.19 -1.09
N ARG A 171 1.96 10.28 -1.95
CA ARG A 171 1.61 11.52 -2.65
C ARG A 171 0.43 12.24 -2.02
N ILE A 172 -0.55 11.50 -1.49
CA ILE A 172 -1.70 12.09 -0.82
C ILE A 172 -1.45 12.23 0.68
N ALA A 173 -1.32 11.12 1.41
CA ALA A 173 -1.25 11.13 2.87
C ALA A 173 0.04 11.77 3.44
N ARG A 174 1.10 11.90 2.65
CA ARG A 174 2.33 12.62 3.03
C ARG A 174 2.41 14.03 2.43
N SER A 175 1.34 14.53 1.82
CA SER A 175 1.33 15.87 1.26
C SER A 175 1.08 16.92 2.35
N PHE A 176 1.63 18.13 2.12
CA PHE A 176 1.35 19.27 2.99
C PHE A 176 -0.14 19.63 3.01
N SER A 177 -0.84 19.50 1.88
CA SER A 177 -2.28 19.75 1.79
C SER A 177 -3.07 18.80 2.68
N PHE A 178 -2.72 17.51 2.70
CA PHE A 178 -3.32 16.54 3.60
C PHE A 178 -3.02 16.88 5.06
N ALA A 179 -1.76 17.13 5.40
CA ALA A 179 -1.36 17.51 6.74
C ALA A 179 -2.16 18.73 7.22
N LYS A 180 -2.31 19.75 6.37
CA LYS A 180 -3.07 20.97 6.67
C LYS A 180 -4.58 20.73 6.88
N SER A 181 -5.17 19.74 6.24
CA SER A 181 -6.59 19.41 6.42
C SER A 181 -6.86 18.44 7.56
N PHE A 182 -5.91 17.56 7.87
CA PHE A 182 -6.14 16.42 8.76
C PHE A 182 -5.59 16.62 10.19
N TRP A 183 -4.65 17.55 10.43
CA TRP A 183 -3.98 17.74 11.72
C TRP A 183 -4.94 17.91 12.91
N HIS A 184 -6.06 18.59 12.72
CA HIS A 184 -7.03 18.87 13.78
C HIS A 184 -7.66 17.59 14.37
N HIS A 185 -7.72 16.51 13.62
CA HIS A 185 -8.17 15.21 14.15
C HIS A 185 -7.20 14.66 15.18
N PHE A 186 -5.90 14.88 14.99
CA PHE A 186 -4.88 14.51 15.97
C PHE A 186 -4.91 15.42 17.20
N GLU A 187 -5.08 16.71 17.04
CA GLU A 187 -5.22 17.66 18.14
C GLU A 187 -6.44 17.30 19.01
N ASN A 188 -7.57 16.99 18.41
CA ASN A 188 -8.82 16.61 19.10
C ASN A 188 -8.68 15.38 19.97
N VAL A 189 -7.73 14.50 19.69
CA VAL A 189 -7.45 13.30 20.50
C VAL A 189 -6.24 13.49 21.44
N GLY A 190 -5.75 14.70 21.58
CA GLY A 190 -4.70 15.06 22.53
C GLY A 190 -3.27 14.78 22.05
N ALA A 191 -3.06 14.63 20.75
CA ALA A 191 -1.72 14.58 20.20
C ALA A 191 -1.03 15.96 20.33
N PRO A 192 0.30 16.01 20.55
CA PRO A 192 1.05 17.27 20.68
C PRO A 192 1.28 17.91 19.30
N ILE A 193 0.20 18.20 18.61
CA ILE A 193 0.12 18.83 17.28
C ILE A 193 -0.75 20.05 17.37
N HIS A 194 -0.30 21.18 16.85
CA HIS A 194 -1.03 22.44 16.87
C HIS A 194 -1.20 23.04 15.47
N SER A 195 -0.63 22.43 14.45
CA SER A 195 -0.76 22.87 13.05
C SER A 195 -0.41 21.76 12.06
N GLY A 196 -0.80 21.93 10.81
CA GLY A 196 -0.37 21.05 9.72
C GLY A 196 1.15 21.05 9.47
N ASN A 197 1.90 21.96 10.05
CA ASN A 197 3.36 21.99 9.95
C ASN A 197 4.06 21.02 10.93
N ASP A 198 3.34 20.55 11.93
CA ASP A 198 3.85 19.63 12.96
C ASP A 198 3.66 18.16 12.54
N PHE A 199 2.92 17.94 11.47
CA PHE A 199 2.51 16.62 10.92
C PHE A 199 3.57 15.91 10.01
#